data_6c0f630f08743fcd6e12b21a9bc633b5
#
_entry.id   6c0f630f08743fcd6e12b21a9bc633b5
#
_cell.length_a   1.000
_cell.length_b   1.000
_cell.length_c   1.000
_cell.angle_alpha   90.00
_cell.angle_beta   90.00
_cell.angle_gamma   90.00
#
_symmetry.space_group_name_H-M   'P 1'
#
loop_
_entity.id
_entity.type
_entity.pdbx_description
1 polymer ?
#
loop_
_entity_poly.entity_id
_entity_poly.type
_entity_poly.pdbx_seq_one_letter_code
_entity_poly.pdbx_strand_id
1 'polypeptide(L)'
;GEDYEYSGTPEGDWGEFGEDSFGQHMKNMLEENPEEILQQYFSGLQNSRNTAEEWIEENKEFLSRDFYLKDVYSSYTKDDLKWIAQMNGFSGYSKLKKSELADWLVKKMLEENHMAEIVEDIIAEEGEVIQLMINQPEGIWITESAFEQSFFLSCYGAFHDEAGVMRLPKDVREMYRNVNTTECQKRRLEKDKICKYCNSAVELYGVVPISEVAVIYRHYTGNDILVKQVKKIALEYMKDNRVTVRGRYLVHMDIDDEDMELILEDQEGNPYYVPDTEEEFLIYGNADEETIEQLDEVKFSKWLEEELNLDVVCGFTIAKHILLCIKLNYEEEALMEILDVLAPNMGIPELSTKQKRKVKKKLSELCENTRLYSYSGHTLNEIEAEM
;
A
#
# COMPACT_ATOMS: atom_id res chain seq x y z
N GLY A 1 -13.44 -23.53 -41.38
CA GLY A 1 -13.98 -22.19 -41.46
C GLY A 1 -15.28 -22.12 -40.70
N GLU A 2 -15.26 -21.65 -39.46
CA GLU A 2 -16.43 -21.05 -38.80
C GLU A 2 -15.84 -20.05 -37.76
N ASP A 3 -16.09 -18.79 -38.09
CA ASP A 3 -15.75 -17.64 -37.24
C ASP A 3 -16.59 -17.68 -35.97
N TYR A 4 -15.95 -17.77 -34.82
CA TYR A 4 -16.58 -17.48 -33.52
C TYR A 4 -16.40 -16.01 -33.20
N GLU A 5 -17.40 -15.22 -33.50
CA GLU A 5 -17.60 -13.88 -32.97
C GLU A 5 -17.67 -13.93 -31.44
N TYR A 6 -16.75 -13.24 -30.78
CA TYR A 6 -16.79 -13.00 -29.35
C TYR A 6 -17.76 -11.83 -29.10
N SER A 7 -19.05 -12.17 -28.88
CA SER A 7 -20.04 -11.18 -28.45
C SER A 7 -20.41 -11.45 -27.00
N GLY A 8 -20.21 -10.45 -26.16
CA GLY A 8 -20.87 -10.35 -24.86
C GLY A 8 -19.95 -10.33 -23.66
N THR A 9 -19.39 -9.14 -23.34
CA THR A 9 -19.21 -8.77 -21.95
C THR A 9 -20.59 -8.78 -21.29
N PRO A 10 -20.79 -9.46 -20.15
CA PRO A 10 -21.97 -9.21 -19.34
C PRO A 10 -21.82 -7.79 -18.78
N GLU A 11 -22.53 -6.83 -19.34
CA GLU A 11 -22.93 -5.63 -18.62
C GLU A 11 -23.77 -6.12 -17.43
N GLY A 12 -23.12 -6.40 -16.31
CA GLY A 12 -23.76 -6.44 -15.03
C GLY A 12 -24.29 -5.04 -14.81
N ASP A 13 -25.62 -4.93 -14.77
CA ASP A 13 -26.37 -3.79 -14.29
C ASP A 13 -25.94 -3.54 -12.82
N TRP A 14 -24.83 -2.82 -12.66
CA TRP A 14 -24.47 -2.16 -11.43
C TRP A 14 -25.48 -1.03 -11.30
N GLY A 15 -26.65 -1.37 -10.74
CA GLY A 15 -27.67 -0.40 -10.41
C GLY A 15 -27.01 0.82 -9.83
N GLU A 16 -27.43 1.97 -10.33
CA GLU A 16 -27.12 3.31 -9.84
C GLU A 16 -27.26 3.40 -8.31
N PHE A 17 -26.31 2.85 -7.60
CA PHE A 17 -25.96 3.29 -6.26
C PHE A 17 -25.12 4.54 -6.50
N GLY A 18 -25.78 5.69 -6.34
CA GLY A 18 -25.22 6.95 -6.67
C GLY A 18 -23.87 7.17 -6.01
N GLU A 19 -22.81 7.09 -6.81
CA GLU A 19 -21.47 7.59 -6.47
C GLU A 19 -21.56 9.04 -5.92
N ASP A 20 -22.62 9.78 -6.27
CA ASP A 20 -22.88 11.13 -5.79
C ASP A 20 -23.33 11.20 -4.33
N SER A 21 -24.02 10.21 -3.76
CA SER A 21 -24.60 10.39 -2.42
C SER A 21 -23.61 10.05 -1.29
N PHE A 22 -22.79 9.00 -1.42
CA PHE A 22 -21.80 8.65 -0.42
C PHE A 22 -20.58 9.58 -0.48
N GLY A 23 -20.09 9.86 -1.68
CA GLY A 23 -18.99 10.81 -1.90
C GLY A 23 -19.37 12.24 -1.46
N GLN A 24 -20.60 12.69 -1.77
CA GLN A 24 -21.10 13.97 -1.33
C GLN A 24 -21.37 14.02 0.18
N HIS A 25 -21.85 12.93 0.77
CA HIS A 25 -22.04 12.82 2.21
C HIS A 25 -20.69 12.82 2.96
N MET A 26 -19.72 12.04 2.50
CA MET A 26 -18.35 12.06 3.02
C MET A 26 -17.69 13.43 2.84
N LYS A 27 -17.87 14.07 1.67
CA LYS A 27 -17.35 15.40 1.41
C LYS A 27 -17.95 16.44 2.35
N ASN A 28 -19.28 16.42 2.54
CA ASN A 28 -19.97 17.33 3.46
C ASN A 28 -19.55 17.10 4.92
N MET A 29 -19.36 15.84 5.32
CA MET A 29 -18.85 15.49 6.65
C MET A 29 -17.41 15.97 6.86
N LEU A 30 -16.53 15.79 5.87
CA LEU A 30 -15.13 16.24 5.94
C LEU A 30 -15.02 17.78 5.93
N GLU A 31 -15.98 18.49 5.33
CA GLU A 31 -16.06 19.96 5.35
C GLU A 31 -16.48 20.52 6.74
N GLU A 32 -17.24 19.75 7.54
CA GLU A 32 -17.79 20.24 8.82
C GLU A 32 -16.83 20.03 10.01
N ASN A 33 -16.17 18.89 10.17
CA ASN A 33 -15.21 18.68 11.27
C ASN A 33 -14.37 17.38 11.10
N PRO A 34 -13.20 17.43 10.45
CA PRO A 34 -12.39 16.25 10.18
C PRO A 34 -11.90 15.53 11.44
N GLU A 35 -11.62 16.24 12.53
CA GLU A 35 -11.19 15.63 13.80
C GLU A 35 -12.33 14.81 14.43
N GLU A 36 -13.55 15.32 14.38
CA GLU A 36 -14.73 14.63 14.92
C GLU A 36 -15.02 13.36 14.12
N ILE A 37 -14.84 13.41 12.79
CA ILE A 37 -15.01 12.25 11.91
C ILE A 37 -13.96 11.19 12.19
N LEU A 38 -12.69 11.57 12.33
CA LEU A 38 -11.63 10.65 12.71
C LEU A 38 -11.89 10.04 14.09
N GLN A 39 -12.31 10.85 15.07
CA GLN A 39 -12.70 10.35 16.39
C GLN A 39 -13.89 9.40 16.33
N GLN A 40 -14.91 9.69 15.52
CA GLN A 40 -16.06 8.80 15.32
C GLN A 40 -15.65 7.50 14.63
N TYR A 41 -14.77 7.58 13.61
CA TYR A 41 -14.23 6.40 12.93
C TYR A 41 -13.45 5.50 13.91
N PHE A 42 -12.48 6.06 14.65
CA PHE A 42 -11.71 5.30 15.64
C PHE A 42 -12.57 4.75 16.78
N SER A 43 -13.55 5.53 17.24
CA SER A 43 -14.53 5.07 18.23
C SER A 43 -15.39 3.93 17.68
N GLY A 44 -15.77 3.98 16.41
CA GLY A 44 -16.48 2.92 15.70
C GLY A 44 -15.67 1.64 15.62
N LEU A 45 -14.39 1.73 15.24
CA LEU A 45 -13.48 0.58 15.20
C LEU A 45 -13.28 -0.03 16.60
N GLN A 46 -13.11 0.79 17.63
CA GLN A 46 -12.96 0.31 19.00
C GLN A 46 -14.23 -0.38 19.52
N ASN A 47 -15.40 0.16 19.18
CA ASN A 47 -16.69 -0.47 19.54
C ASN A 47 -16.86 -1.80 18.81
N SER A 48 -16.52 -1.89 17.54
CA SER A 48 -16.57 -3.14 16.77
C SER A 48 -15.64 -4.19 17.36
N ARG A 49 -14.44 -3.79 17.76
CA ARG A 49 -13.48 -4.66 18.43
C ARG A 49 -14.01 -5.17 19.78
N ASN A 50 -14.56 -4.29 20.60
CA ASN A 50 -15.14 -4.67 21.90
C ASN A 50 -16.32 -5.66 21.71
N THR A 51 -17.18 -5.41 20.73
CA THR A 51 -18.29 -6.33 20.38
C THR A 51 -17.76 -7.68 19.93
N ALA A 52 -16.68 -7.74 19.17
CA ALA A 52 -16.05 -8.99 18.76
C ALA A 52 -15.45 -9.75 19.96
N GLU A 53 -14.80 -9.06 20.88
CA GLU A 53 -14.23 -9.66 22.09
C GLU A 53 -15.35 -10.24 22.99
N GLU A 54 -16.47 -9.54 23.16
CA GLU A 54 -17.67 -10.03 23.87
C GLU A 54 -18.25 -11.26 23.17
N TRP A 55 -18.39 -11.22 21.83
CA TRP A 55 -18.90 -12.35 21.04
C TRP A 55 -18.00 -13.58 21.15
N ILE A 56 -16.68 -13.41 21.16
CA ILE A 56 -15.72 -14.50 21.36
C ILE A 56 -15.93 -15.14 22.74
N GLU A 57 -16.08 -14.36 23.81
CA GLU A 57 -16.28 -14.90 25.16
C GLU A 57 -17.61 -15.60 25.29
N GLU A 58 -18.70 -15.06 24.73
CA GLU A 58 -20.04 -15.68 24.73
C GLU A 58 -20.06 -17.00 23.94
N ASN A 59 -19.27 -17.13 22.89
CA ASN A 59 -19.22 -18.30 21.99
C ASN A 59 -18.03 -19.23 22.28
N LYS A 60 -17.34 -19.05 23.39
CA LYS A 60 -16.07 -19.74 23.71
C LYS A 60 -16.17 -21.27 23.65
N GLU A 61 -17.29 -21.86 24.09
CA GLU A 61 -17.51 -23.31 24.00
C GLU A 61 -17.57 -23.80 22.57
N PHE A 62 -18.22 -23.05 21.69
CA PHE A 62 -18.26 -23.34 20.25
C PHE A 62 -16.89 -23.12 19.60
N LEU A 63 -16.24 -22.01 19.90
CA LEU A 63 -14.95 -21.61 19.33
C LEU A 63 -13.78 -22.50 19.78
N SER A 64 -13.91 -23.15 20.95
CA SER A 64 -12.92 -24.12 21.44
C SER A 64 -12.89 -25.43 20.64
N ARG A 65 -13.91 -25.70 19.82
CA ARG A 65 -13.98 -26.90 18.98
C ARG A 65 -13.06 -26.76 17.76
N ASP A 66 -12.27 -27.81 17.52
CA ASP A 66 -11.49 -27.89 16.28
C ASP A 66 -12.41 -27.92 15.05
N PHE A 67 -12.02 -27.20 14.02
CA PHE A 67 -12.62 -27.26 12.69
C PHE A 67 -11.48 -27.31 11.67
N TYR A 68 -11.82 -27.74 10.44
CA TYR A 68 -10.83 -28.03 9.40
C TYR A 68 -11.16 -27.24 8.13
N LEU A 69 -10.19 -27.08 7.24
CA LEU A 69 -10.36 -26.37 5.97
C LEU A 69 -11.52 -26.97 5.13
N LYS A 70 -11.74 -28.28 5.25
CA LYS A 70 -12.87 -28.96 4.63
C LYS A 70 -14.21 -28.42 5.12
N ASP A 71 -14.36 -28.09 6.41
CA ASP A 71 -15.60 -27.56 6.96
C ASP A 71 -15.89 -26.18 6.35
N VAL A 72 -14.85 -25.35 6.20
CA VAL A 72 -14.93 -24.02 5.55
C VAL A 72 -15.37 -24.18 4.09
N TYR A 73 -14.65 -24.99 3.30
CA TYR A 73 -14.94 -25.16 1.88
C TYR A 73 -16.29 -25.85 1.60
N SER A 74 -16.77 -26.66 2.53
CA SER A 74 -18.11 -27.26 2.42
C SER A 74 -19.23 -26.23 2.52
N SER A 75 -19.00 -25.11 3.24
CA SER A 75 -19.96 -24.01 3.36
C SER A 75 -19.99 -23.09 2.11
N TYR A 76 -18.88 -23.02 1.37
CA TYR A 76 -18.74 -22.16 0.19
C TYR A 76 -19.59 -22.60 -0.98
N THR A 77 -19.91 -21.68 -1.90
CA THR A 77 -20.54 -22.03 -3.17
C THR A 77 -19.53 -22.72 -4.11
N LYS A 78 -20.05 -23.37 -5.17
CA LYS A 78 -19.15 -23.96 -6.18
C LYS A 78 -18.30 -22.90 -6.89
N ASP A 79 -18.81 -21.69 -7.02
CA ASP A 79 -18.14 -20.60 -7.73
C ASP A 79 -17.05 -19.99 -6.85
N ASP A 80 -17.24 -19.87 -5.53
CA ASP A 80 -16.18 -19.50 -4.58
C ASP A 80 -15.02 -20.50 -4.63
N LEU A 81 -15.33 -21.80 -4.63
CA LEU A 81 -14.30 -22.84 -4.72
C LEU A 81 -13.52 -22.79 -6.05
N LYS A 82 -14.21 -22.49 -7.17
CA LYS A 82 -13.55 -22.30 -8.46
C LYS A 82 -12.67 -21.06 -8.46
N TRP A 83 -13.14 -19.98 -7.83
CA TRP A 83 -12.35 -18.75 -7.69
C TRP A 83 -11.05 -19.04 -6.93
N ILE A 84 -11.12 -19.73 -5.78
CA ILE A 84 -9.91 -20.11 -5.03
C ILE A 84 -8.97 -20.95 -5.90
N ALA A 85 -9.50 -21.95 -6.62
CA ALA A 85 -8.70 -22.80 -7.51
C ALA A 85 -8.01 -22.00 -8.61
N GLN A 86 -8.73 -21.04 -9.22
CA GLN A 86 -8.21 -20.18 -10.29
C GLN A 86 -7.13 -19.23 -9.77
N MET A 87 -7.36 -18.57 -8.62
CA MET A 87 -6.41 -17.65 -8.01
C MET A 87 -5.10 -18.35 -7.60
N ASN A 88 -5.18 -19.65 -7.27
CA ASN A 88 -4.00 -20.46 -6.96
C ASN A 88 -3.40 -21.17 -8.20
N GLY A 89 -3.82 -20.82 -9.41
CA GLY A 89 -3.27 -21.36 -10.65
C GLY A 89 -3.57 -22.84 -10.89
N PHE A 90 -4.52 -23.42 -10.18
CA PHE A 90 -4.88 -24.83 -10.34
C PHE A 90 -5.71 -25.08 -11.60
N SER A 91 -5.56 -26.26 -12.19
CA SER A 91 -6.29 -26.71 -13.36
C SER A 91 -6.85 -28.12 -13.16
N GLY A 92 -7.77 -28.54 -14.06
CA GLY A 92 -8.32 -29.91 -14.03
C GLY A 92 -9.59 -30.11 -13.18
N TYR A 93 -10.09 -29.04 -12.54
CA TYR A 93 -11.24 -29.11 -11.61
C TYR A 93 -12.62 -28.87 -12.26
N SER A 94 -12.69 -28.47 -13.53
CA SER A 94 -13.94 -28.00 -14.19
C SER A 94 -15.08 -29.03 -14.19
N LYS A 95 -14.75 -30.34 -14.19
CA LYS A 95 -15.71 -31.43 -14.20
C LYS A 95 -16.16 -31.91 -12.83
N LEU A 96 -15.55 -31.43 -11.76
CA LEU A 96 -15.84 -31.85 -10.39
C LEU A 96 -17.18 -31.28 -9.91
N LYS A 97 -17.93 -32.09 -9.17
CA LYS A 97 -19.10 -31.61 -8.42
C LYS A 97 -18.61 -30.78 -7.20
N LYS A 98 -19.51 -30.01 -6.56
CA LYS A 98 -19.17 -29.15 -5.44
C LYS A 98 -18.37 -29.86 -4.33
N SER A 99 -18.89 -31.02 -3.87
CA SER A 99 -18.21 -31.78 -2.81
C SER A 99 -16.86 -32.36 -3.24
N GLU A 100 -16.78 -32.87 -4.47
CA GLU A 100 -15.53 -33.38 -5.03
C GLU A 100 -14.52 -32.27 -5.23
N LEU A 101 -14.97 -31.07 -5.62
CA LEU A 101 -14.12 -29.88 -5.77
C LEU A 101 -13.60 -29.41 -4.40
N ALA A 102 -14.44 -29.39 -3.38
CA ALA A 102 -14.03 -29.02 -2.03
C ALA A 102 -12.94 -29.98 -1.49
N ASP A 103 -13.17 -31.30 -1.60
CA ASP A 103 -12.20 -32.32 -1.14
C ASP A 103 -10.87 -32.23 -1.93
N TRP A 104 -10.97 -32.03 -3.23
CA TRP A 104 -9.80 -31.89 -4.10
C TRP A 104 -9.02 -30.61 -3.77
N LEU A 105 -9.73 -29.50 -3.58
CA LEU A 105 -9.13 -28.21 -3.28
C LEU A 105 -8.45 -28.19 -1.92
N VAL A 106 -9.08 -28.76 -0.87
CA VAL A 106 -8.45 -28.93 0.45
C VAL A 106 -7.10 -29.63 0.33
N LYS A 107 -7.07 -30.74 -0.44
CA LYS A 107 -5.84 -31.49 -0.65
C LYS A 107 -4.76 -30.67 -1.33
N LYS A 108 -5.14 -29.86 -2.35
CA LYS A 108 -4.22 -28.98 -3.08
C LYS A 108 -3.70 -27.84 -2.22
N MET A 109 -4.57 -27.19 -1.49
CA MET A 109 -4.24 -26.05 -0.64
C MET A 109 -3.37 -26.43 0.56
N LEU A 110 -3.47 -27.66 1.06
CA LEU A 110 -2.64 -28.19 2.14
C LEU A 110 -1.40 -28.97 1.66
N GLU A 111 -1.08 -28.94 0.37
CA GLU A 111 0.23 -29.42 -0.11
C GLU A 111 1.35 -28.50 0.48
N GLU A 112 2.35 -29.11 1.11
CA GLU A 112 3.42 -28.39 1.82
C GLU A 112 4.12 -27.36 0.93
N ASN A 113 4.51 -27.75 -0.28
CA ASN A 113 5.16 -26.83 -1.23
C ASN A 113 4.28 -25.65 -1.61
N HIS A 114 2.97 -25.90 -1.84
CA HIS A 114 2.03 -24.84 -2.19
C HIS A 114 1.81 -23.85 -1.04
N MET A 115 1.59 -24.35 0.18
CA MET A 115 1.47 -23.51 1.36
C MET A 115 2.77 -22.73 1.61
N ALA A 116 3.94 -23.36 1.43
CA ALA A 116 5.22 -22.69 1.63
C ALA A 116 5.40 -21.51 0.67
N GLU A 117 5.01 -21.65 -0.60
CA GLU A 117 5.05 -20.56 -1.59
C GLU A 117 4.16 -19.38 -1.14
N ILE A 118 2.91 -19.66 -0.73
CA ILE A 118 2.00 -18.60 -0.26
C ILE A 118 2.54 -17.92 0.99
N VAL A 119 3.03 -18.69 1.97
CA VAL A 119 3.55 -18.14 3.24
C VAL A 119 4.82 -17.32 3.03
N GLU A 120 5.63 -17.64 2.04
CA GLU A 120 6.81 -16.83 1.68
C GLU A 120 6.41 -15.49 1.02
N ASP A 121 5.23 -15.44 0.40
CA ASP A 121 4.73 -14.25 -0.29
C ASP A 121 3.96 -13.27 0.62
N ILE A 122 3.61 -13.68 1.83
CA ILE A 122 2.96 -12.83 2.84
C ILE A 122 3.90 -11.66 3.21
N ILE A 123 3.35 -10.45 3.34
CA ILE A 123 4.08 -9.30 3.88
C ILE A 123 4.28 -9.44 5.40
N ALA A 124 5.24 -8.71 5.98
CA ALA A 124 5.60 -8.88 7.39
C ALA A 124 4.42 -8.61 8.33
N GLU A 125 3.70 -7.52 8.12
CA GLU A 125 2.54 -7.13 8.95
C GLU A 125 1.42 -8.19 8.91
N GLU A 126 1.09 -8.70 7.73
CA GLU A 126 0.12 -9.79 7.57
C GLU A 126 0.60 -11.06 8.28
N GLY A 127 1.90 -11.37 8.20
CA GLY A 127 2.52 -12.49 8.91
C GLY A 127 2.37 -12.40 10.42
N GLU A 128 2.45 -11.23 11.01
CA GLU A 128 2.21 -11.00 12.43
C GLU A 128 0.74 -11.27 12.81
N VAL A 129 -0.20 -10.79 12.01
CA VAL A 129 -1.65 -11.03 12.21
C VAL A 129 -1.94 -12.54 12.13
N ILE A 130 -1.42 -13.23 11.14
CA ILE A 130 -1.58 -14.68 11.01
C ILE A 130 -0.97 -15.40 12.24
N GLN A 131 0.19 -14.96 12.73
CA GLN A 131 0.82 -15.54 13.90
C GLN A 131 -0.04 -15.36 15.18
N LEU A 132 -0.73 -14.23 15.32
CA LEU A 132 -1.71 -14.03 16.38
C LEU A 132 -2.86 -15.06 16.27
N MET A 133 -3.42 -15.26 15.08
CA MET A 133 -4.49 -16.26 14.85
C MET A 133 -4.01 -17.71 15.11
N ILE A 134 -2.74 -18.01 14.84
CA ILE A 134 -2.13 -19.30 15.17
C ILE A 134 -2.12 -19.55 16.68
N ASN A 135 -1.92 -18.49 17.47
CA ASN A 135 -1.83 -18.55 18.92
C ASN A 135 -3.20 -18.40 19.61
N GLN A 136 -4.20 -17.87 18.90
CA GLN A 136 -5.57 -17.64 19.37
C GLN A 136 -6.58 -18.40 18.50
N PRO A 137 -6.72 -19.73 18.70
CA PRO A 137 -7.57 -20.57 17.85
C PRO A 137 -9.07 -20.23 17.93
N GLU A 138 -9.52 -19.55 18.97
CA GLU A 138 -10.84 -18.98 19.12
C GLU A 138 -11.12 -17.83 18.15
N GLY A 139 -10.08 -17.25 17.59
CA GLY A 139 -10.14 -16.17 16.60
C GLY A 139 -9.75 -14.82 17.15
N ILE A 140 -9.59 -13.88 16.23
CA ILE A 140 -9.31 -12.47 16.52
C ILE A 140 -10.24 -11.57 15.71
N TRP A 141 -10.47 -10.38 16.21
CA TRP A 141 -11.15 -9.34 15.44
C TRP A 141 -10.25 -8.83 14.32
N ILE A 142 -10.81 -8.72 13.11
CA ILE A 142 -10.20 -8.01 11.99
C ILE A 142 -11.27 -7.21 11.24
N THR A 143 -10.88 -6.18 10.51
CA THR A 143 -11.79 -5.47 9.62
C THR A 143 -12.06 -6.30 8.35
N GLU A 144 -13.24 -6.12 7.74
CA GLU A 144 -13.57 -6.74 6.46
C GLU A 144 -12.54 -6.38 5.39
N SER A 145 -12.11 -5.12 5.33
CA SER A 145 -11.07 -4.65 4.42
C SER A 145 -9.74 -5.40 4.62
N ALA A 146 -9.33 -5.66 5.86
CA ALA A 146 -8.11 -6.44 6.12
C ALA A 146 -8.24 -7.89 5.65
N PHE A 147 -9.44 -8.49 5.77
CA PHE A 147 -9.73 -9.81 5.25
C PHE A 147 -9.66 -9.84 3.70
N GLU A 148 -10.33 -8.90 3.04
CA GLU A 148 -10.39 -8.83 1.57
C GLU A 148 -9.00 -8.57 0.95
N GLN A 149 -8.14 -7.82 1.62
CA GLN A 149 -6.78 -7.53 1.16
C GLN A 149 -5.80 -8.69 1.38
N SER A 150 -6.12 -9.63 2.27
CA SER A 150 -5.26 -10.78 2.55
C SER A 150 -5.59 -11.98 1.66
N PHE A 151 -4.71 -12.28 0.72
CA PHE A 151 -4.83 -13.46 -0.11
C PHE A 151 -4.81 -14.75 0.72
N PHE A 152 -3.95 -14.83 1.75
CA PHE A 152 -3.89 -15.97 2.63
C PHE A 152 -5.22 -16.17 3.38
N LEU A 153 -5.74 -15.14 4.02
CA LEU A 153 -6.99 -15.24 4.79
C LEU A 153 -8.19 -15.56 3.90
N SER A 154 -8.26 -14.96 2.71
CA SER A 154 -9.32 -15.25 1.73
C SER A 154 -9.34 -16.70 1.27
N CYS A 155 -8.17 -17.36 1.24
CA CYS A 155 -8.06 -18.77 0.84
C CYS A 155 -8.24 -19.74 2.01
N TYR A 156 -7.76 -19.40 3.20
CA TYR A 156 -7.62 -20.33 4.33
C TYR A 156 -8.45 -19.98 5.56
N GLY A 157 -8.96 -18.76 5.64
CA GLY A 157 -9.65 -18.28 6.82
C GLY A 157 -11.15 -18.61 6.85
N ALA A 158 -11.72 -18.61 8.05
CA ALA A 158 -13.15 -18.60 8.28
C ALA A 158 -13.53 -17.27 8.95
N PHE A 159 -14.22 -16.41 8.19
CA PHE A 159 -14.66 -15.11 8.66
C PHE A 159 -16.10 -15.18 9.16
N HIS A 160 -16.35 -14.64 10.34
CA HIS A 160 -17.66 -14.54 10.97
C HIS A 160 -18.14 -13.09 10.85
N ASP A 161 -18.85 -12.77 9.81
CA ASP A 161 -19.24 -11.42 9.38
C ASP A 161 -19.96 -10.63 10.50
N GLU A 162 -20.90 -11.26 11.21
CA GLU A 162 -21.70 -10.60 12.25
C GLU A 162 -20.85 -10.06 13.41
N ALA A 163 -19.69 -10.67 13.65
CA ALA A 163 -18.80 -10.30 14.75
C ALA A 163 -17.47 -9.71 14.27
N GLY A 164 -17.16 -9.76 12.97
CA GLY A 164 -15.85 -9.36 12.47
C GLY A 164 -14.72 -10.24 13.00
N VAL A 165 -14.97 -11.53 13.23
CA VAL A 165 -14.00 -12.47 13.82
C VAL A 165 -13.46 -13.41 12.76
N MET A 166 -12.14 -13.46 12.65
CA MET A 166 -11.42 -14.39 11.76
C MET A 166 -10.82 -15.53 12.58
N ARG A 167 -10.98 -16.75 12.04
CA ARG A 167 -10.40 -17.97 12.60
C ARG A 167 -9.65 -18.74 11.53
N LEU A 168 -8.62 -19.47 11.93
CA LEU A 168 -7.91 -20.41 11.04
C LEU A 168 -8.22 -21.86 11.42
N PRO A 169 -8.56 -22.71 10.42
CA PRO A 169 -8.71 -24.15 10.60
C PRO A 169 -7.48 -24.80 11.25
N LYS A 170 -7.69 -25.88 11.97
CA LYS A 170 -6.60 -26.57 12.69
C LYS A 170 -5.52 -27.09 11.74
N ASP A 171 -5.91 -27.75 10.66
CA ASP A 171 -4.99 -28.27 9.65
C ASP A 171 -4.19 -27.17 8.94
N VAL A 172 -4.81 -26.00 8.72
CA VAL A 172 -4.12 -24.81 8.21
C VAL A 172 -3.09 -24.30 9.21
N ARG A 173 -3.45 -24.17 10.50
CA ARG A 173 -2.53 -23.74 11.55
C ARG A 173 -1.34 -24.67 11.71
N GLU A 174 -1.58 -25.99 11.64
CA GLU A 174 -0.53 -27.00 11.71
C GLU A 174 0.40 -26.94 10.50
N MET A 175 -0.16 -26.85 9.29
CA MET A 175 0.65 -26.74 8.07
C MET A 175 1.44 -25.43 8.03
N TYR A 176 0.81 -24.29 8.41
CA TYR A 176 1.52 -23.01 8.50
C TYR A 176 2.74 -23.11 9.43
N ARG A 177 2.60 -23.71 10.62
CA ARG A 177 3.74 -23.89 11.54
C ARG A 177 4.87 -24.73 10.91
N ASN A 178 4.54 -25.72 10.10
CA ASN A 178 5.53 -26.56 9.43
C ASN A 178 6.30 -25.80 8.35
N VAL A 179 5.63 -24.93 7.57
CA VAL A 179 6.25 -24.22 6.45
C VAL A 179 6.84 -22.86 6.84
N ASN A 180 6.33 -22.20 7.88
CA ASN A 180 6.84 -20.91 8.37
C ASN A 180 8.13 -21.09 9.18
N THR A 181 9.11 -21.73 8.56
CA THR A 181 10.43 -21.98 9.15
C THR A 181 11.21 -20.67 9.34
N THR A 182 12.26 -20.72 10.16
CA THR A 182 13.18 -19.57 10.34
C THR A 182 13.73 -19.07 9.00
N GLU A 183 14.01 -19.99 8.07
CA GLU A 183 14.52 -19.64 6.75
C GLU A 183 13.44 -18.95 5.87
N CYS A 184 12.20 -19.41 5.94
CA CYS A 184 11.07 -18.76 5.27
C CYS A 184 10.85 -17.35 5.81
N GLN A 185 10.84 -17.17 7.13
CA GLN A 185 10.72 -15.85 7.78
C GLN A 185 11.85 -14.91 7.35
N LYS A 186 13.06 -15.41 7.26
CA LYS A 186 14.24 -14.65 6.85
C LYS A 186 14.12 -14.15 5.40
N ARG A 187 13.69 -15.03 4.46
CA ARG A 187 13.45 -14.63 3.06
C ARG A 187 12.34 -13.60 2.94
N ARG A 188 11.28 -13.75 3.73
CA ARG A 188 10.16 -12.76 3.78
C ARG A 188 10.64 -11.40 4.26
N LEU A 189 11.37 -11.35 5.36
CA LEU A 189 11.94 -10.10 5.89
C LEU A 189 12.93 -9.45 4.91
N GLU A 190 13.74 -10.25 4.22
CA GLU A 190 14.63 -9.72 3.16
C GLU A 190 13.84 -9.12 1.99
N LYS A 191 12.78 -9.81 1.55
CA LYS A 191 11.87 -9.31 0.50
C LYS A 191 11.24 -7.98 0.91
N ASP A 192 10.65 -7.90 2.10
CA ASP A 192 10.04 -6.67 2.61
C ASP A 192 11.07 -5.53 2.72
N LYS A 193 12.27 -5.84 3.18
CA LYS A 193 13.36 -4.88 3.22
C LYS A 193 13.69 -4.34 1.82
N ILE A 194 13.77 -5.21 0.81
CA ILE A 194 14.01 -4.80 -0.58
C ILE A 194 12.87 -3.92 -1.09
N CYS A 195 11.61 -4.26 -0.81
CA CYS A 195 10.46 -3.43 -1.16
C CYS A 195 10.57 -2.02 -0.53
N LYS A 196 10.94 -1.93 0.74
CA LYS A 196 11.16 -0.64 1.43
C LYS A 196 12.26 0.18 0.76
N TYR A 197 13.36 -0.45 0.34
CA TYR A 197 14.42 0.24 -0.41
C TYR A 197 13.94 0.76 -1.76
N CYS A 198 13.14 -0.02 -2.49
CA CYS A 198 12.56 0.41 -3.75
C CYS A 198 11.61 1.61 -3.56
N ASN A 199 10.76 1.60 -2.53
CA ASN A 199 9.89 2.72 -2.19
C ASN A 199 10.70 3.98 -1.88
N SER A 200 11.70 3.87 -0.99
CA SER A 200 12.55 5.00 -0.62
C SER A 200 13.29 5.58 -1.82
N ALA A 201 13.81 4.73 -2.69
CA ALA A 201 14.57 5.17 -3.84
C ALA A 201 13.71 5.97 -4.83
N VAL A 202 12.47 5.52 -5.11
CA VAL A 202 11.60 6.25 -6.05
C VAL A 202 11.04 7.55 -5.44
N GLU A 203 10.75 7.56 -4.14
CA GLU A 203 10.31 8.78 -3.46
C GLU A 203 11.41 9.84 -3.39
N LEU A 204 12.66 9.42 -3.29
CA LEU A 204 13.81 10.32 -3.15
C LEU A 204 14.35 10.77 -4.52
N TYR A 205 14.32 9.90 -5.53
CA TYR A 205 14.97 10.16 -6.82
C TYR A 205 14.02 10.24 -8.02
N GLY A 206 12.77 9.86 -7.85
CA GLY A 206 11.75 9.79 -8.92
C GLY A 206 12.00 8.67 -9.93
N VAL A 207 13.18 8.67 -10.53
CA VAL A 207 13.67 7.63 -11.45
C VAL A 207 15.05 7.19 -11.00
N VAL A 208 15.24 5.87 -10.83
CA VAL A 208 16.51 5.32 -10.35
C VAL A 208 16.86 4.01 -11.04
N PRO A 209 18.11 3.78 -11.45
CA PRO A 209 18.54 2.48 -11.94
C PRO A 209 18.38 1.40 -10.85
N ILE A 210 17.87 0.23 -11.21
CA ILE A 210 17.74 -0.90 -10.26
C ILE A 210 19.12 -1.28 -9.68
N SER A 211 20.18 -1.10 -10.45
CA SER A 211 21.56 -1.30 -9.98
C SER A 211 21.94 -0.35 -8.84
N GLU A 212 21.44 0.89 -8.86
CA GLU A 212 21.73 1.87 -7.81
C GLU A 212 21.05 1.48 -6.50
N VAL A 213 19.82 0.96 -6.55
CA VAL A 213 19.15 0.42 -5.35
C VAL A 213 19.98 -0.69 -4.71
N ALA A 214 20.62 -1.56 -5.52
CA ALA A 214 21.50 -2.59 -5.01
C ALA A 214 22.79 -2.01 -4.37
N VAL A 215 23.32 -0.90 -4.92
CA VAL A 215 24.47 -0.19 -4.34
C VAL A 215 24.10 0.42 -2.98
N ILE A 216 22.95 1.10 -2.89
CA ILE A 216 22.46 1.71 -1.65
C ILE A 216 22.17 0.62 -0.60
N TYR A 217 21.56 -0.49 -1.00
CA TYR A 217 21.32 -1.64 -0.11
C TYR A 217 22.63 -2.15 0.50
N ARG A 218 23.66 -2.34 -0.32
CA ARG A 218 24.97 -2.76 0.15
C ARG A 218 25.62 -1.71 1.06
N HIS A 219 25.46 -0.42 0.74
CA HIS A 219 26.01 0.66 1.56
C HIS A 219 25.56 0.58 3.01
N TYR A 220 24.24 0.38 3.24
CA TYR A 220 23.71 0.35 4.61
C TYR A 220 23.80 -1.03 5.27
N THR A 221 23.63 -2.11 4.54
CA THR A 221 23.54 -3.47 5.12
C THR A 221 24.86 -4.22 5.12
N GLY A 222 25.82 -3.80 4.31
CA GLY A 222 27.06 -4.56 4.04
C GLY A 222 26.85 -5.84 3.21
N ASN A 223 25.63 -6.14 2.79
CA ASN A 223 25.30 -7.34 2.03
C ASN A 223 25.06 -7.04 0.56
N ASP A 224 25.50 -7.95 -0.31
CA ASP A 224 25.21 -7.87 -1.74
C ASP A 224 23.83 -8.43 -2.06
N ILE A 225 23.13 -7.75 -2.98
CA ILE A 225 21.86 -8.19 -3.54
C ILE A 225 21.96 -8.15 -5.08
N LEU A 226 21.39 -9.13 -5.73
CA LEU A 226 21.43 -9.19 -7.19
C LEU A 226 20.39 -8.25 -7.80
N VAL A 227 20.80 -7.47 -8.81
CA VAL A 227 19.90 -6.56 -9.56
C VAL A 227 18.68 -7.31 -10.10
N LYS A 228 18.85 -8.56 -10.58
CA LYS A 228 17.74 -9.41 -11.03
C LYS A 228 16.75 -9.78 -9.91
N GLN A 229 17.21 -9.88 -8.67
CA GLN A 229 16.37 -10.16 -7.51
C GLN A 229 15.54 -8.93 -7.15
N VAL A 230 16.15 -7.74 -7.10
CA VAL A 230 15.42 -6.47 -6.89
C VAL A 230 14.37 -6.29 -7.98
N LYS A 231 14.73 -6.50 -9.26
CA LYS A 231 13.79 -6.39 -10.38
C LYS A 231 12.61 -7.37 -10.27
N LYS A 232 12.88 -8.61 -9.90
CA LYS A 232 11.86 -9.63 -9.70
C LYS A 232 10.88 -9.20 -8.60
N ILE A 233 11.40 -8.79 -7.45
CA ILE A 233 10.59 -8.34 -6.31
C ILE A 233 9.74 -7.13 -6.70
N ALA A 234 10.32 -6.13 -7.35
CA ALA A 234 9.59 -4.96 -7.78
C ALA A 234 8.45 -5.29 -8.76
N LEU A 235 8.65 -6.24 -9.68
CA LEU A 235 7.63 -6.68 -10.63
C LEU A 235 6.52 -7.51 -10.00
N GLU A 236 6.83 -8.33 -9.02
CA GLU A 236 5.88 -9.29 -8.43
C GLU A 236 5.08 -8.69 -7.27
N TYR A 237 5.72 -7.86 -6.42
CA TYR A 237 5.15 -7.43 -5.15
C TYR A 237 4.81 -5.93 -5.07
N MET A 238 5.21 -5.11 -6.07
CA MET A 238 5.03 -3.67 -6.01
C MET A 238 4.07 -3.12 -7.08
N LYS A 239 3.27 -3.97 -7.73
CA LYS A 239 2.37 -3.58 -8.84
C LYS A 239 1.32 -2.53 -8.44
N ASP A 240 0.86 -2.58 -7.20
CA ASP A 240 -0.18 -1.69 -6.67
C ASP A 240 0.42 -0.57 -5.81
N ASN A 241 1.74 -0.50 -5.75
CA ASN A 241 2.49 0.50 -4.99
C ASN A 241 2.97 1.64 -5.90
N ARG A 242 3.57 2.66 -5.31
CA ARG A 242 4.09 3.86 -6.00
C ARG A 242 5.26 3.60 -6.94
N VAL A 243 5.66 2.34 -7.13
CA VAL A 243 6.83 1.93 -7.90
C VAL A 243 6.40 1.19 -9.16
N THR A 244 6.91 1.62 -10.31
CA THR A 244 6.78 0.91 -11.58
C THR A 244 8.16 0.53 -12.11
N VAL A 245 8.24 -0.59 -12.87
CA VAL A 245 9.48 -1.03 -13.51
C VAL A 245 9.44 -0.69 -15.00
N ARG A 246 10.33 0.20 -15.44
CA ARG A 246 10.50 0.57 -16.86
C ARG A 246 11.92 0.24 -17.31
N GLY A 247 12.05 -0.86 -18.05
CA GLY A 247 13.36 -1.35 -18.53
C GLY A 247 14.30 -1.74 -17.38
N ARG A 248 15.34 -0.93 -17.15
CA ARG A 248 16.34 -1.09 -16.08
C ARG A 248 16.14 -0.13 -14.91
N TYR A 249 15.05 0.63 -14.92
CA TYR A 249 14.75 1.66 -13.91
C TYR A 249 13.56 1.29 -13.07
N LEU A 250 13.58 1.73 -11.81
CA LEU A 250 12.38 1.94 -10.98
C LEU A 250 11.94 3.38 -11.19
N VAL A 251 10.63 3.58 -11.33
CA VAL A 251 10.03 4.88 -11.62
C VAL A 251 8.87 5.10 -10.68
N HIS A 252 8.77 6.29 -10.11
CA HIS A 252 7.61 6.69 -9.33
C HIS A 252 6.35 6.68 -10.19
N MET A 253 5.23 6.20 -9.66
CA MET A 253 4.01 5.99 -10.44
C MET A 253 3.44 7.28 -11.06
N ASP A 254 3.67 8.42 -10.43
CA ASP A 254 3.18 9.73 -10.87
C ASP A 254 4.09 10.37 -11.96
N ILE A 255 5.16 9.68 -12.39
CA ILE A 255 6.08 10.13 -13.45
C ILE A 255 5.70 9.45 -14.76
N ASP A 256 5.39 10.23 -15.78
CA ASP A 256 5.13 9.74 -17.13
C ASP A 256 6.42 9.48 -17.93
N ASP A 257 6.29 9.11 -19.20
CA ASP A 257 7.46 8.76 -20.02
C ASP A 257 8.27 10.01 -20.44
N GLU A 258 7.62 11.17 -20.61
CA GLU A 258 8.25 12.43 -20.97
C GLU A 258 9.05 13.00 -19.78
N ASP A 259 8.44 13.04 -18.61
CA ASP A 259 9.11 13.46 -17.36
C ASP A 259 10.27 12.51 -17.01
N MET A 260 10.10 11.20 -17.24
CA MET A 260 11.18 10.22 -17.03
C MET A 260 12.41 10.52 -17.91
N GLU A 261 12.21 10.84 -19.18
CA GLU A 261 13.32 11.17 -20.09
C GLU A 261 14.05 12.42 -19.63
N LEU A 262 13.32 13.48 -19.24
CA LEU A 262 13.90 14.73 -18.73
C LEU A 262 14.68 14.51 -17.42
N ILE A 263 14.12 13.77 -16.48
CA ILE A 263 14.81 13.45 -15.21
C ILE A 263 16.11 12.70 -15.47
N LEU A 264 16.11 11.72 -16.38
CA LEU A 264 17.31 10.94 -16.70
C LEU A 264 18.40 11.79 -17.38
N GLU A 265 18.01 12.73 -18.25
CA GLU A 265 18.94 13.70 -18.86
C GLU A 265 19.60 14.58 -17.80
N ASP A 266 18.80 15.11 -16.88
CA ASP A 266 19.28 16.01 -15.81
C ASP A 266 20.13 15.26 -14.76
N GLN A 267 19.82 14.00 -14.49
CA GLN A 267 20.60 13.16 -13.55
C GLN A 267 21.96 12.72 -14.13
N GLU A 268 22.19 12.85 -15.44
CA GLU A 268 23.40 12.32 -16.08
C GLU A 268 24.67 12.95 -15.48
N GLY A 269 25.51 12.10 -14.90
CA GLY A 269 26.78 12.51 -14.29
C GLY A 269 26.68 13.00 -12.85
N ASN A 270 25.48 13.12 -12.29
CA ASN A 270 25.29 13.52 -10.91
C ASN A 270 25.25 12.27 -9.99
N PRO A 271 26.04 12.25 -8.90
CA PRO A 271 25.93 11.18 -7.91
C PRO A 271 24.57 11.24 -7.21
N TYR A 272 24.05 10.09 -6.80
CA TYR A 272 22.85 10.05 -5.99
C TYR A 272 23.15 10.52 -4.56
N TYR A 273 22.29 11.38 -4.03
CA TYR A 273 22.32 11.72 -2.62
C TYR A 273 21.97 10.46 -1.80
N VAL A 274 22.80 10.13 -0.84
CA VAL A 274 22.57 9.01 0.07
C VAL A 274 22.49 9.55 1.48
N PRO A 275 21.36 9.46 2.21
CA PRO A 275 21.24 9.86 3.60
C PRO A 275 22.33 9.23 4.49
N ASP A 276 22.67 9.87 5.61
CA ASP A 276 23.74 9.40 6.50
C ASP A 276 23.40 8.05 7.15
N THR A 277 22.12 7.78 7.40
CA THR A 277 21.67 6.54 8.04
C THR A 277 20.62 5.81 7.21
N GLU A 278 20.55 4.47 7.40
CA GLU A 278 19.50 3.66 6.79
C GLU A 278 18.09 4.12 7.21
N GLU A 279 17.94 4.52 8.48
CA GLU A 279 16.67 4.99 9.03
C GLU A 279 16.20 6.26 8.31
N GLU A 280 17.08 7.24 8.11
CA GLU A 280 16.77 8.45 7.33
C GLU A 280 16.40 8.13 5.87
N PHE A 281 17.07 7.17 5.24
CA PHE A 281 16.72 6.72 3.89
C PHE A 281 15.34 6.06 3.84
N LEU A 282 15.04 5.20 4.81
CA LEU A 282 13.79 4.42 4.80
C LEU A 282 12.53 5.25 5.14
N ILE A 283 12.67 6.42 5.75
CA ILE A 283 11.52 7.34 5.98
C ILE A 283 10.87 7.75 4.63
N TYR A 284 11.67 7.92 3.58
CA TYR A 284 11.12 8.18 2.25
C TYR A 284 10.28 6.98 1.77
N GLY A 285 8.98 7.19 1.53
CA GLY A 285 8.07 6.15 1.04
C GLY A 285 7.63 5.06 2.04
N ASN A 286 8.20 5.04 3.27
CA ASN A 286 7.87 4.05 4.30
C ASN A 286 7.67 4.67 5.69
N ALA A 287 7.33 5.96 5.76
CA ALA A 287 7.05 6.61 7.04
C ALA A 287 5.86 5.95 7.75
N ASP A 288 6.01 5.72 9.04
CA ASP A 288 5.01 5.22 9.96
C ASP A 288 4.43 6.35 10.86
N GLU A 289 3.61 6.00 11.83
CA GLU A 289 2.99 6.97 12.74
C GLU A 289 4.03 7.80 13.53
N GLU A 290 5.22 7.25 13.80
CA GLU A 290 6.26 7.93 14.58
C GLU A 290 7.10 8.88 13.71
N THR A 291 7.25 8.55 12.43
CA THR A 291 8.14 9.25 11.49
C THR A 291 7.42 10.11 10.46
N ILE A 292 6.11 9.91 10.25
CA ILE A 292 5.30 10.61 9.22
C ILE A 292 5.37 12.15 9.36
N GLU A 293 5.50 12.68 10.57
CA GLU A 293 5.64 14.12 10.80
C GLU A 293 6.97 14.71 10.31
N GLN A 294 7.93 13.86 9.95
CA GLN A 294 9.21 14.28 9.38
C GLN A 294 9.13 14.54 7.88
N LEU A 295 8.08 14.06 7.21
CA LEU A 295 7.88 14.26 5.77
C LEU A 295 7.56 15.73 5.45
N ASP A 296 8.12 16.22 4.36
CA ASP A 296 7.92 17.60 3.90
C ASP A 296 6.47 17.86 3.50
N GLU A 297 5.78 16.85 2.97
CA GLU A 297 4.36 16.90 2.65
C GLU A 297 3.50 17.16 3.89
N VAL A 298 3.82 16.53 5.00
CA VAL A 298 3.09 16.71 6.27
C VAL A 298 3.42 18.06 6.91
N LYS A 299 4.69 18.46 6.91
CA LYS A 299 5.10 19.78 7.42
C LYS A 299 4.46 20.92 6.63
N PHE A 300 4.43 20.79 5.30
CA PHE A 300 3.82 21.82 4.44
C PHE A 300 2.30 21.83 4.55
N SER A 301 1.66 20.66 4.67
CA SER A 301 0.22 20.58 4.95
C SER A 301 -0.16 21.33 6.22
N LYS A 302 0.51 21.05 7.33
CA LYS A 302 0.27 21.75 8.60
C LYS A 302 0.46 23.27 8.48
N TRP A 303 1.47 23.72 7.74
CA TRP A 303 1.67 25.13 7.48
C TRP A 303 0.51 25.75 6.66
N LEU A 304 -0.01 25.03 5.64
CA LEU A 304 -1.16 25.46 4.85
C LEU A 304 -2.44 25.54 5.70
N GLU A 305 -2.67 24.55 6.55
CA GLU A 305 -3.78 24.51 7.49
C GLU A 305 -3.79 25.74 8.41
N GLU A 306 -2.62 26.06 9.01
CA GLU A 306 -2.48 27.21 9.92
C GLU A 306 -2.57 28.57 9.22
N GLU A 307 -1.92 28.75 8.07
CA GLU A 307 -1.81 30.04 7.40
C GLU A 307 -2.99 30.37 6.50
N LEU A 308 -3.64 29.34 5.91
CA LEU A 308 -4.76 29.52 4.99
C LEU A 308 -6.09 29.07 5.59
N ASN A 309 -6.08 28.53 6.81
CA ASN A 309 -7.24 27.97 7.51
C ASN A 309 -7.93 26.88 6.68
N LEU A 310 -7.12 25.92 6.19
CA LEU A 310 -7.60 24.77 5.43
C LEU A 310 -7.92 23.62 6.38
N ASP A 311 -8.81 22.73 5.94
CA ASP A 311 -8.93 21.43 6.56
C ASP A 311 -7.74 20.52 6.19
N VAL A 312 -7.53 19.47 6.98
CA VAL A 312 -6.40 18.54 6.85
C VAL A 312 -6.31 17.90 5.47
N VAL A 313 -7.47 17.52 4.89
CA VAL A 313 -7.52 16.84 3.59
C VAL A 313 -7.11 17.78 2.46
N CYS A 314 -7.64 18.99 2.47
CA CYS A 314 -7.29 20.03 1.50
C CYS A 314 -5.82 20.43 1.64
N GLY A 315 -5.34 20.67 2.86
CA GLY A 315 -3.96 20.99 3.15
C GLY A 315 -2.99 19.93 2.64
N PHE A 316 -3.25 18.67 2.94
CA PHE A 316 -2.40 17.56 2.51
C PHE A 316 -2.42 17.33 0.99
N THR A 317 -3.59 17.43 0.36
CA THR A 317 -3.73 17.27 -1.09
C THR A 317 -2.93 18.34 -1.84
N ILE A 318 -3.04 19.60 -1.42
CA ILE A 318 -2.27 20.70 -2.01
C ILE A 318 -0.77 20.50 -1.76
N ALA A 319 -0.37 20.19 -0.52
CA ALA A 319 1.02 19.99 -0.16
C ALA A 319 1.66 18.90 -1.01
N LYS A 320 1.01 17.75 -1.14
CA LYS A 320 1.48 16.63 -1.95
C LYS A 320 1.67 17.02 -3.42
N HIS A 321 0.69 17.72 -3.99
CA HIS A 321 0.74 18.12 -5.40
C HIS A 321 1.84 19.16 -5.67
N ILE A 322 1.92 20.17 -4.86
CA ILE A 322 2.93 21.24 -4.99
C ILE A 322 4.36 20.66 -4.79
N LEU A 323 4.56 19.80 -3.79
CA LEU A 323 5.88 19.19 -3.57
C LEU A 323 6.29 18.25 -4.69
N LEU A 324 5.36 17.52 -5.31
CA LEU A 324 5.65 16.75 -6.51
C LEU A 324 6.11 17.67 -7.66
N CYS A 325 5.45 18.79 -7.89
CA CYS A 325 5.86 19.76 -8.89
C CYS A 325 7.25 20.36 -8.58
N ILE A 326 7.57 20.62 -7.29
CA ILE A 326 8.90 21.06 -6.88
C ILE A 326 9.94 19.95 -7.16
N LYS A 327 9.66 18.71 -6.80
CA LYS A 327 10.54 17.55 -7.08
C LYS A 327 10.83 17.39 -8.58
N LEU A 328 9.87 17.77 -9.44
CA LEU A 328 9.98 17.83 -10.91
C LEU A 328 10.63 19.15 -11.41
N ASN A 329 11.14 19.98 -10.50
CA ASN A 329 11.86 21.23 -10.80
C ASN A 329 10.99 22.32 -11.46
N TYR A 330 9.71 22.42 -11.09
CA TYR A 330 8.85 23.52 -11.54
C TYR A 330 9.26 24.85 -10.90
N GLU A 331 9.24 25.92 -11.68
CA GLU A 331 9.57 27.26 -11.20
C GLU A 331 8.50 27.82 -10.25
N GLU A 332 8.90 28.71 -9.35
CA GLU A 332 8.02 29.33 -8.33
C GLU A 332 6.76 29.97 -8.93
N GLU A 333 6.88 30.63 -10.09
CA GLU A 333 5.77 31.24 -10.80
C GLU A 333 4.72 30.20 -11.23
N ALA A 334 5.18 29.05 -11.78
CA ALA A 334 4.30 27.95 -12.18
C ALA A 334 3.59 27.31 -10.95
N LEU A 335 4.30 27.19 -9.83
CA LEU A 335 3.70 26.68 -8.58
C LEU A 335 2.59 27.60 -8.06
N MET A 336 2.76 28.92 -8.16
CA MET A 336 1.73 29.88 -7.79
C MET A 336 0.50 29.78 -8.71
N GLU A 337 0.71 29.59 -10.02
CA GLU A 337 -0.39 29.39 -10.98
C GLU A 337 -1.15 28.09 -10.69
N ILE A 338 -0.43 27.01 -10.38
CA ILE A 338 -1.06 25.72 -9.99
C ILE A 338 -1.90 25.91 -8.73
N LEU A 339 -1.39 26.59 -7.73
CA LEU A 339 -2.14 26.85 -6.50
C LEU A 339 -3.39 27.72 -6.75
N ASP A 340 -3.28 28.76 -7.59
CA ASP A 340 -4.40 29.62 -7.98
C ASP A 340 -5.50 28.82 -8.74
N VAL A 341 -5.18 27.67 -9.34
CA VAL A 341 -6.15 26.77 -9.98
C VAL A 341 -6.70 25.73 -8.98
N LEU A 342 -5.84 25.13 -8.16
CA LEU A 342 -6.23 24.07 -7.22
C LEU A 342 -7.15 24.61 -6.11
N ALA A 343 -6.81 25.75 -5.52
CA ALA A 343 -7.52 26.28 -4.38
C ALA A 343 -9.02 26.50 -4.65
N PRO A 344 -9.45 27.18 -5.74
CA PRO A 344 -10.88 27.33 -6.05
C PRO A 344 -11.60 26.00 -6.31
N ASN A 345 -10.93 25.04 -6.97
CA ASN A 345 -11.50 23.72 -7.26
C ASN A 345 -11.74 22.89 -5.99
N MET A 346 -11.06 23.22 -4.91
CA MET A 346 -11.23 22.62 -3.58
C MET A 346 -12.13 23.46 -2.66
N GLY A 347 -12.85 24.45 -3.18
CA GLY A 347 -13.73 25.30 -2.41
C GLY A 347 -13.01 26.37 -1.56
N ILE A 348 -11.70 26.55 -1.76
CA ILE A 348 -10.91 27.54 -1.02
C ILE A 348 -11.14 28.92 -1.61
N PRO A 349 -11.48 29.95 -0.80
CA PRO A 349 -11.64 31.31 -1.27
C PRO A 349 -10.36 31.86 -1.91
N GLU A 350 -10.52 32.82 -2.83
CA GLU A 350 -9.36 33.50 -3.43
C GLU A 350 -8.44 34.08 -2.34
N LEU A 351 -7.15 33.76 -2.44
CA LEU A 351 -6.16 34.18 -1.47
C LEU A 351 -5.98 35.70 -1.48
N SER A 352 -6.01 36.30 -0.32
CA SER A 352 -5.69 37.73 -0.16
C SER A 352 -4.24 38.03 -0.57
N THR A 353 -3.93 39.24 -0.92
CA THR A 353 -2.57 39.70 -1.26
C THR A 353 -1.57 39.36 -0.17
N LYS A 354 -1.98 39.42 1.11
CA LYS A 354 -1.13 39.07 2.24
C LYS A 354 -0.82 37.56 2.26
N GLN A 355 -1.83 36.73 2.03
CA GLN A 355 -1.66 35.28 1.96
C GLN A 355 -0.81 34.88 0.75
N LYS A 356 -1.08 35.42 -0.45
CA LYS A 356 -0.25 35.18 -1.65
C LYS A 356 1.24 35.49 -1.39
N ARG A 357 1.54 36.60 -0.68
CA ARG A 357 2.91 36.94 -0.33
C ARG A 357 3.55 35.94 0.64
N LYS A 358 2.79 35.42 1.62
CA LYS A 358 3.29 34.40 2.55
C LYS A 358 3.55 33.07 1.84
N VAL A 359 2.60 32.65 1.00
CA VAL A 359 2.71 31.43 0.19
C VAL A 359 3.92 31.51 -0.72
N LYS A 360 4.08 32.61 -1.46
CA LYS A 360 5.25 32.81 -2.33
C LYS A 360 6.56 32.66 -1.58
N LYS A 361 6.69 33.28 -0.39
CA LYS A 361 7.88 33.12 0.45
C LYS A 361 8.09 31.67 0.88
N LYS A 362 7.00 30.95 1.21
CA LYS A 362 7.09 29.53 1.61
C LYS A 362 7.49 28.64 0.46
N LEU A 363 6.95 28.87 -0.74
CA LEU A 363 7.34 28.15 -1.94
C LEU A 363 8.81 28.35 -2.29
N SER A 364 9.33 29.58 -2.19
CA SER A 364 10.77 29.86 -2.38
C SER A 364 11.63 29.05 -1.42
N GLU A 365 11.28 29.03 -0.12
CA GLU A 365 11.96 28.22 0.88
C GLU A 365 11.91 26.71 0.56
N LEU A 366 10.75 26.22 0.10
CA LEU A 366 10.59 24.81 -0.27
C LEU A 366 11.40 24.46 -1.52
N CYS A 367 11.43 25.31 -2.54
CA CYS A 367 12.24 25.07 -3.75
C CYS A 367 13.73 24.93 -3.42
N GLU A 368 14.24 25.72 -2.47
CA GLU A 368 15.64 25.66 -2.06
C GLU A 368 16.02 24.42 -1.24
N ASN A 369 15.06 23.88 -0.47
CA ASN A 369 15.33 22.83 0.53
C ASN A 369 14.69 21.47 0.23
N THR A 370 13.80 21.37 -0.76
CA THR A 370 13.22 20.08 -1.18
C THR A 370 14.20 19.34 -2.07
N ARG A 371 14.28 18.01 -1.88
CA ARG A 371 15.12 17.14 -2.70
C ARG A 371 14.50 16.96 -4.08
N LEU A 372 15.29 17.19 -5.12
CA LEU A 372 14.85 17.25 -6.51
C LEU A 372 15.19 15.98 -7.26
N TYR A 373 14.27 15.50 -8.07
CA TYR A 373 14.47 14.33 -8.94
C TYR A 373 15.55 14.59 -9.99
N SER A 374 15.51 15.75 -10.61
CA SER A 374 16.52 16.18 -11.62
C SER A 374 17.94 16.23 -11.05
N TYR A 375 18.10 16.41 -9.75
CA TYR A 375 19.40 16.47 -9.10
C TYR A 375 19.72 15.24 -8.26
N SER A 376 19.18 14.07 -8.65
CA SER A 376 19.47 12.79 -8.00
C SER A 376 19.25 12.81 -6.47
N GLY A 377 18.24 13.56 -6.00
CA GLY A 377 17.90 13.68 -4.58
C GLY A 377 18.67 14.75 -3.80
N HIS A 378 19.49 15.57 -4.46
CA HIS A 378 20.10 16.75 -3.83
C HIS A 378 19.12 17.92 -3.79
N THR A 379 19.31 18.84 -2.82
CA THR A 379 18.63 20.12 -2.77
C THR A 379 19.39 21.19 -3.57
N LEU A 380 18.73 22.28 -3.96
CA LEU A 380 19.43 23.41 -4.61
C LEU A 380 20.52 24.00 -3.71
N ASN A 381 20.27 24.14 -2.42
CA ASN A 381 21.25 24.64 -1.47
C ASN A 381 22.51 23.77 -1.37
N GLU A 382 22.36 22.43 -1.46
CA GLU A 382 23.52 21.51 -1.46
C GLU A 382 24.36 21.69 -2.75
N ILE A 383 23.71 21.82 -3.88
CA ILE A 383 24.40 21.99 -5.19
C ILE A 383 25.15 23.35 -5.25
N GLU A 384 24.51 24.42 -4.80
CA GLU A 384 25.13 25.74 -4.79
C GLU A 384 26.32 25.82 -3.82
N ALA A 385 26.33 25.03 -2.75
CA ALA A 385 27.41 24.97 -1.78
C ALA A 385 28.64 24.21 -2.33
N GLU A 386 28.49 23.35 -3.34
CA GLU A 386 29.57 22.57 -3.96
C GLU A 386 30.20 23.29 -5.17
N MET A 387 29.55 24.33 -5.73
CA MET A 387 30.07 25.16 -6.82
C MET A 387 30.95 26.30 -6.30
#